data_cb06287f73d7e907d6cef29aeff8dd8c
#
_entry.id   cb06287f73d7e907d6cef29aeff8dd8c
#
_cell.length_a   1.000
_cell.length_b   1.000
_cell.length_c   1.000
_cell.angle_alpha   90.00
_cell.angle_beta   90.00
_cell.angle_gamma   90.00
#
_symmetry.space_group_name_H-M   'P 1'
#
loop_
_entity.id
_entity.type
_entity.pdbx_description
1 polymer ?
#
loop_
_entity_poly.entity_id
_entity_poly.type
_entity_poly.pdbx_seq_one_letter_code
_entity_poly.pdbx_strand_id
1 'polypeptide(L)'
;MGMVTNRSLLVMVDHSKTALTLSKEFYDLFTQTIIIDHHRRDQDFPENAVITYIESGASSASELVTELIQFQNSKKARLSRIQASVLMGGMMLDTKNFTSRVTSRTFDVASYLRTRGSDSIVIQELAATDFEEYRLVNELILQGQAVQPSILVAQAKDTKEYDTVVISKAADTILAMSGIEASFVIAKNSQGDISISARSRSKINVQRIMEELGGGGHFNLAAARLTDMTLQEAGDESTKNRYF
;
A
#
# COMPACT_ATOMS: atom_id res chain seq x y z
N MET A 1 12.65 21.27 -17.38
CA MET A 1 12.79 22.10 -16.16
C MET A 1 12.23 23.54 -16.27
N GLY A 2 11.77 24.03 -17.39
CA GLY A 2 11.29 25.40 -17.55
C GLY A 2 9.86 25.72 -17.11
N MET A 3 9.11 24.80 -16.50
CA MET A 3 7.72 25.01 -16.13
C MET A 3 7.47 25.37 -14.65
N VAL A 4 8.44 25.14 -13.76
CA VAL A 4 8.34 25.50 -12.35
C VAL A 4 8.86 26.91 -12.13
N THR A 5 8.06 27.73 -11.47
CA THR A 5 8.38 29.14 -11.15
C THR A 5 8.22 29.36 -9.65
N ASN A 6 8.63 30.51 -9.14
CA ASN A 6 8.41 30.93 -7.74
C ASN A 6 6.90 31.08 -7.35
N ARG A 7 6.01 30.97 -8.34
CA ARG A 7 4.54 30.98 -8.14
C ARG A 7 3.94 29.58 -8.24
N SER A 8 4.76 28.55 -8.47
CA SER A 8 4.30 27.16 -8.54
C SER A 8 4.11 26.58 -7.14
N LEU A 9 3.03 25.84 -6.96
CA LEU A 9 2.66 25.17 -5.73
C LEU A 9 2.71 23.66 -5.94
N LEU A 10 3.40 22.94 -5.06
CA LEU A 10 3.39 21.48 -5.04
C LEU A 10 2.24 21.00 -4.14
N VAL A 11 1.45 20.05 -4.63
CA VAL A 11 0.45 19.37 -3.81
C VAL A 11 0.87 17.89 -3.66
N MET A 12 1.25 17.52 -2.45
CA MET A 12 1.58 16.14 -2.07
C MET A 12 0.30 15.48 -1.54
N VAL A 13 -0.04 14.32 -2.12
CA VAL A 13 -1.24 13.57 -1.74
C VAL A 13 -0.84 12.14 -1.38
N ASP A 14 -1.42 11.60 -0.31
CA ASP A 14 -1.23 10.23 0.15
C ASP A 14 0.15 9.90 0.74
N HIS A 15 0.97 10.89 0.93
CA HIS A 15 2.21 10.80 1.69
C HIS A 15 2.62 12.18 2.21
N SER A 16 3.31 12.18 3.35
CA SER A 16 3.83 13.39 4.00
C SER A 16 5.34 13.36 4.20
N LYS A 17 6.02 12.28 3.76
CA LYS A 17 7.47 12.13 3.88
C LYS A 17 8.16 12.57 2.61
N THR A 18 9.18 13.43 2.74
CA THR A 18 9.99 13.89 1.60
C THR A 18 10.77 12.74 0.97
N ALA A 19 11.20 11.77 1.78
CA ALA A 19 11.90 10.57 1.31
C ALA A 19 11.05 9.65 0.41
N LEU A 20 9.73 9.77 0.44
CA LEU A 20 8.81 9.00 -0.40
C LEU A 20 8.49 9.67 -1.74
N THR A 21 8.96 10.89 -1.98
CA THR A 21 8.77 11.56 -3.28
C THR A 21 9.52 10.81 -4.38
N LEU A 22 8.88 10.67 -5.54
CA LEU A 22 9.48 9.99 -6.70
C LEU A 22 10.77 10.65 -7.21
N SER A 23 10.90 11.96 -7.01
CA SER A 23 12.11 12.72 -7.35
C SER A 23 12.30 13.82 -6.33
N LYS A 24 13.38 13.71 -5.56
CA LYS A 24 13.80 14.76 -4.62
C LYS A 24 14.20 16.03 -5.37
N GLU A 25 14.88 15.91 -6.50
CA GLU A 25 15.30 17.03 -7.33
C GLU A 25 14.10 17.83 -7.84
N PHE A 26 12.99 17.14 -8.16
CA PHE A 26 11.76 17.82 -8.56
C PHE A 26 11.08 18.49 -7.36
N TYR A 27 11.03 17.83 -6.22
CA TYR A 27 10.50 18.40 -4.98
C TYR A 27 11.24 19.70 -4.58
N ASP A 28 12.56 19.70 -4.65
CA ASP A 28 13.42 20.81 -4.24
C ASP A 28 13.24 22.08 -5.14
N LEU A 29 12.53 21.97 -6.27
CA LEU A 29 12.18 23.13 -7.10
C LEU A 29 11.05 23.99 -6.51
N PHE A 30 10.30 23.50 -5.53
CA PHE A 30 9.13 24.17 -4.99
C PHE A 30 9.42 24.84 -3.65
N THR A 31 9.04 26.11 -3.54
CA THR A 31 9.15 26.90 -2.31
C THR A 31 7.93 26.76 -1.40
N GLN A 32 6.82 26.25 -1.93
CA GLN A 32 5.57 26.09 -1.21
C GLN A 32 4.95 24.73 -1.52
N THR A 33 4.52 24.03 -0.46
CA THR A 33 3.92 22.70 -0.56
C THR A 33 2.61 22.66 0.22
N ILE A 34 1.60 21.98 -0.33
CA ILE A 34 0.38 21.56 0.37
C ILE A 34 0.48 20.04 0.59
N ILE A 35 0.09 19.57 1.77
CA ILE A 35 0.06 18.16 2.11
C ILE A 35 -1.36 17.75 2.47
N ILE A 36 -1.84 16.68 1.80
CA ILE A 36 -3.12 16.03 2.09
C ILE A 36 -2.85 14.55 2.27
N ASP A 37 -2.92 14.06 3.51
CA ASP A 37 -2.50 12.70 3.84
C ASP A 37 -3.35 12.09 4.96
N HIS A 38 -3.51 10.77 4.96
CA HIS A 38 -4.21 10.02 6.02
C HIS A 38 -3.26 9.14 6.85
N HIS A 39 -1.97 9.16 6.56
CA HIS A 39 -0.97 8.46 7.36
C HIS A 39 -0.65 9.21 8.65
N ARG A 40 -0.07 8.51 9.62
CA ARG A 40 0.43 9.16 10.83
C ARG A 40 1.63 10.04 10.48
N ARG A 41 1.64 11.25 11.02
CA ARG A 41 2.76 12.17 10.85
C ARG A 41 4.03 11.57 11.44
N ASP A 42 5.13 11.68 10.71
CA ASP A 42 6.47 11.28 11.11
C ASP A 42 7.39 12.51 11.28
N GLN A 43 8.65 12.26 11.66
CA GLN A 43 9.66 13.32 11.83
C GLN A 43 10.16 13.89 10.48
N ASP A 44 10.19 13.06 9.43
CA ASP A 44 10.50 13.51 8.06
C ASP A 44 9.29 14.19 7.43
N PHE A 45 9.17 15.49 7.65
CA PHE A 45 8.04 16.30 7.23
C PHE A 45 8.51 17.57 6.49
N PRO A 46 7.88 17.98 5.38
CA PRO A 46 8.25 19.16 4.63
C PRO A 46 8.20 20.44 5.44
N GLU A 47 9.34 21.12 5.58
CA GLU A 47 9.43 22.41 6.29
C GLU A 47 8.73 23.55 5.53
N ASN A 48 8.60 23.45 4.20
CA ASN A 48 7.98 24.42 3.32
C ASN A 48 6.45 24.21 3.13
N ALA A 49 5.81 23.40 3.98
CA ALA A 49 4.38 23.16 3.92
C ALA A 49 3.59 24.39 4.38
N VAL A 50 2.87 25.03 3.45
CA VAL A 50 2.00 26.20 3.71
C VAL A 50 0.60 25.78 4.18
N ILE A 51 0.14 24.58 3.78
CA ILE A 51 -1.09 23.94 4.26
C ILE A 51 -0.78 22.47 4.54
N THR A 52 -1.22 21.99 5.69
CA THR A 52 -1.12 20.61 6.10
C THR A 52 -2.49 20.12 6.53
N TYR A 53 -3.03 19.15 5.77
CA TYR A 53 -4.27 18.48 6.10
C TYR A 53 -3.98 16.98 6.26
N ILE A 54 -3.70 16.57 7.50
CA ILE A 54 -3.42 15.18 7.86
C ILE A 54 -4.50 14.70 8.83
N GLU A 55 -5.21 13.65 8.43
CA GLU A 55 -6.31 13.07 9.21
C GLU A 55 -6.21 11.55 9.23
N SER A 56 -5.54 11.02 10.24
CA SER A 56 -5.30 9.57 10.36
C SER A 56 -6.56 8.72 10.66
N GLY A 57 -7.67 9.36 10.94
CA GLY A 57 -8.99 8.72 11.06
C GLY A 57 -9.72 8.57 9.73
N ALA A 58 -9.25 9.21 8.67
CA ALA A 58 -9.81 9.01 7.33
C ALA A 58 -9.37 7.67 6.74
N SER A 59 -10.21 7.09 5.90
CA SER A 59 -9.93 5.80 5.27
C SER A 59 -8.84 5.88 4.21
N SER A 60 -8.74 7.03 3.53
CA SER A 60 -7.85 7.24 2.39
C SER A 60 -7.63 8.73 2.12
N ALA A 61 -6.57 9.07 1.40
CA ALA A 61 -6.38 10.42 0.87
C ALA A 61 -7.48 10.80 -0.14
N SER A 62 -8.03 9.82 -0.87
CA SER A 62 -9.17 10.02 -1.77
C SER A 62 -10.45 10.48 -1.03
N GLU A 63 -10.67 9.99 0.20
CA GLU A 63 -11.74 10.49 1.08
C GLU A 63 -11.54 11.98 1.38
N LEU A 64 -10.34 12.34 1.86
CA LEU A 64 -10.01 13.73 2.22
C LEU A 64 -10.13 14.69 1.03
N VAL A 65 -9.59 14.32 -0.13
CA VAL A 65 -9.67 15.13 -1.36
C VAL A 65 -11.12 15.29 -1.80
N THR A 66 -11.92 14.24 -1.70
CA THR A 66 -13.35 14.31 -2.07
C THR A 66 -14.11 15.27 -1.18
N GLU A 67 -13.87 15.26 0.14
CA GLU A 67 -14.49 16.20 1.07
C GLU A 67 -14.09 17.66 0.78
N LEU A 68 -12.80 17.90 0.54
CA LEU A 68 -12.34 19.24 0.15
C LEU A 68 -13.06 19.74 -1.09
N ILE A 69 -13.32 18.87 -2.07
CA ILE A 69 -14.08 19.22 -3.28
C ILE A 69 -15.56 19.41 -2.96
N GLN A 70 -16.16 18.55 -2.14
CA GLN A 70 -17.58 18.58 -1.78
C GLN A 70 -17.95 19.87 -1.05
N PHE A 71 -17.10 20.31 -0.13
CA PHE A 71 -17.37 21.48 0.71
C PHE A 71 -16.85 22.81 0.13
N GLN A 72 -16.26 22.78 -1.07
CA GLN A 72 -15.93 24.02 -1.77
C GLN A 72 -17.17 24.76 -2.23
N ASN A 73 -17.24 26.06 -1.92
CA ASN A 73 -18.31 26.95 -2.39
C ASN A 73 -18.21 27.32 -3.89
N SER A 74 -17.34 26.68 -4.65
CA SER A 74 -17.12 26.99 -6.05
C SER A 74 -18.01 26.16 -6.98
N LYS A 75 -18.84 26.83 -7.79
CA LYS A 75 -19.58 26.18 -8.87
C LYS A 75 -18.67 25.48 -9.92
N LYS A 76 -17.37 25.79 -9.92
CA LYS A 76 -16.37 25.22 -10.83
C LYS A 76 -15.79 23.89 -10.32
N ALA A 77 -15.90 23.60 -9.03
CA ALA A 77 -15.39 22.34 -8.43
C ALA A 77 -16.40 21.20 -8.58
N ARG A 78 -16.77 20.88 -9.82
CA ARG A 78 -17.64 19.73 -10.09
C ARG A 78 -16.82 18.57 -10.60
N LEU A 79 -16.92 17.44 -9.90
CA LEU A 79 -16.32 16.18 -10.36
C LEU A 79 -17.01 15.70 -11.64
N SER A 80 -16.22 15.32 -12.63
CA SER A 80 -16.69 14.51 -13.75
C SER A 80 -16.94 13.07 -13.31
N ARG A 81 -17.68 12.29 -14.09
CA ARG A 81 -17.93 10.88 -13.86
C ARG A 81 -16.62 10.07 -13.68
N ILE A 82 -15.62 10.33 -14.52
CA ILE A 82 -14.31 9.67 -14.46
C ILE A 82 -13.59 10.04 -13.17
N GLN A 83 -13.52 11.32 -12.80
CA GLN A 83 -12.88 11.74 -11.55
C GLN A 83 -13.57 11.13 -10.32
N ALA A 84 -14.91 11.10 -10.30
CA ALA A 84 -15.65 10.45 -9.22
C ALA A 84 -15.37 8.94 -9.15
N SER A 85 -15.22 8.27 -10.30
CA SER A 85 -14.88 6.85 -10.36
C SER A 85 -13.46 6.57 -9.84
N VAL A 86 -12.47 7.38 -10.23
CA VAL A 86 -11.09 7.24 -9.78
C VAL A 86 -10.96 7.47 -8.28
N LEU A 87 -11.60 8.52 -7.73
CA LEU A 87 -11.62 8.77 -6.29
C LEU A 87 -12.30 7.64 -5.51
N MET A 88 -13.42 7.12 -6.02
CA MET A 88 -14.07 5.94 -5.43
C MET A 88 -13.15 4.71 -5.47
N GLY A 89 -12.45 4.49 -6.59
CA GLY A 89 -11.47 3.41 -6.74
C GLY A 89 -10.34 3.50 -5.72
N GLY A 90 -9.80 4.70 -5.47
CA GLY A 90 -8.78 4.95 -4.44
C GLY A 90 -9.30 4.63 -3.03
N MET A 91 -10.52 5.05 -2.69
CA MET A 91 -11.15 4.67 -1.42
C MET A 91 -11.31 3.15 -1.29
N MET A 92 -11.75 2.48 -2.35
CA MET A 92 -11.91 1.01 -2.35
C MET A 92 -10.58 0.28 -2.20
N LEU A 93 -9.50 0.80 -2.78
CA LEU A 93 -8.16 0.23 -2.65
C LEU A 93 -7.69 0.26 -1.20
N ASP A 94 -7.68 1.42 -0.55
CA ASP A 94 -7.19 1.61 0.82
C ASP A 94 -8.05 0.89 1.86
N THR A 95 -9.35 0.80 1.61
CA THR A 95 -10.31 0.14 2.51
C THR A 95 -10.48 -1.35 2.22
N LYS A 96 -9.76 -1.92 1.27
CA LYS A 96 -9.95 -3.30 0.80
C LYS A 96 -11.43 -3.58 0.49
N ASN A 97 -11.99 -2.78 -0.42
CA ASN A 97 -13.42 -2.81 -0.78
C ASN A 97 -14.37 -2.58 0.42
N PHE A 98 -14.11 -1.54 1.19
CA PHE A 98 -14.89 -1.16 2.38
C PHE A 98 -14.95 -2.21 3.49
N THR A 99 -13.92 -3.06 3.60
CA THR A 99 -13.82 -4.07 4.66
C THR A 99 -12.87 -3.67 5.79
N SER A 100 -12.06 -2.65 5.62
CA SER A 100 -11.05 -2.22 6.58
C SER A 100 -10.98 -0.70 6.69
N ARG A 101 -10.79 -0.19 7.90
CA ARG A 101 -10.56 1.24 8.20
C ARG A 101 -11.67 2.17 7.69
N VAL A 102 -12.91 1.70 7.72
CA VAL A 102 -14.09 2.48 7.28
C VAL A 102 -14.84 3.06 8.47
N THR A 103 -15.41 4.23 8.27
CA THR A 103 -16.29 4.93 9.21
C THR A 103 -17.57 5.37 8.50
N SER A 104 -18.55 5.92 9.23
CA SER A 104 -19.72 6.56 8.62
C SER A 104 -19.33 7.63 7.62
N ARG A 105 -18.30 8.43 7.94
CA ARG A 105 -17.71 9.46 7.07
C ARG A 105 -17.29 8.88 5.71
N THR A 106 -16.61 7.72 5.69
CA THR A 106 -16.22 7.02 4.47
C THR A 106 -17.43 6.71 3.58
N PHE A 107 -18.52 6.23 4.16
CA PHE A 107 -19.74 5.92 3.41
C PHE A 107 -20.47 7.16 2.93
N ASP A 108 -20.46 8.26 3.68
CA ASP A 108 -21.04 9.54 3.25
C ASP A 108 -20.29 10.07 2.01
N VAL A 109 -18.97 10.01 2.02
CA VAL A 109 -18.14 10.38 0.88
C VAL A 109 -18.37 9.47 -0.33
N ALA A 110 -18.46 8.15 -0.10
CA ALA A 110 -18.78 7.19 -1.16
C ALA A 110 -20.17 7.46 -1.77
N SER A 111 -21.16 7.78 -0.94
CA SER A 111 -22.51 8.19 -1.39
C SER A 111 -22.43 9.45 -2.26
N TYR A 112 -21.68 10.46 -1.82
CA TYR A 112 -21.47 11.67 -2.62
C TYR A 112 -20.86 11.34 -4.00
N LEU A 113 -19.81 10.52 -4.06
CA LEU A 113 -19.19 10.12 -5.32
C LEU A 113 -20.18 9.38 -6.24
N ARG A 114 -21.07 8.55 -5.69
CA ARG A 114 -22.17 7.93 -6.46
C ARG A 114 -23.12 8.98 -7.05
N THR A 115 -23.48 10.02 -6.32
CA THR A 115 -24.32 11.10 -6.86
C THR A 115 -23.60 11.89 -7.96
N ARG A 116 -22.27 11.88 -7.99
CA ARG A 116 -21.44 12.46 -9.06
C ARG A 116 -21.25 11.53 -10.25
N GLY A 117 -21.85 10.34 -10.21
CA GLY A 117 -21.87 9.39 -11.32
C GLY A 117 -20.66 8.46 -11.36
N SER A 118 -20.04 8.17 -10.19
CA SER A 118 -18.97 7.13 -10.16
C SER A 118 -19.52 5.81 -10.71
N ASP A 119 -18.72 5.19 -11.58
CA ASP A 119 -19.09 4.03 -12.37
C ASP A 119 -18.36 2.78 -11.89
N SER A 120 -19.13 1.77 -11.51
CA SER A 120 -18.57 0.50 -11.03
C SER A 120 -17.79 -0.25 -12.10
N ILE A 121 -18.15 -0.11 -13.38
CA ILE A 121 -17.43 -0.76 -14.48
C ILE A 121 -16.04 -0.13 -14.62
N VAL A 122 -15.97 1.20 -14.64
CA VAL A 122 -14.68 1.92 -14.67
C VAL A 122 -13.80 1.55 -13.48
N ILE A 123 -14.38 1.43 -12.28
CA ILE A 123 -13.63 1.04 -11.08
C ILE A 123 -13.10 -0.40 -11.22
N GLN A 124 -13.91 -1.34 -11.71
CA GLN A 124 -13.49 -2.71 -11.94
C GLN A 124 -12.38 -2.81 -13.00
N GLU A 125 -12.48 -2.04 -14.08
CA GLU A 125 -11.43 -1.97 -15.10
C GLU A 125 -10.11 -1.42 -14.56
N LEU A 126 -10.17 -0.38 -13.73
CA LEU A 126 -8.99 0.19 -13.06
C LEU A 126 -8.35 -0.77 -12.04
N ALA A 127 -9.15 -1.60 -11.39
CA ALA A 127 -8.71 -2.58 -10.40
C ALA A 127 -8.40 -3.96 -11.01
N ALA A 128 -8.55 -4.12 -12.33
CA ALA A 128 -8.31 -5.39 -13.01
C ALA A 128 -6.84 -5.78 -12.89
N THR A 129 -6.62 -7.03 -12.50
CA THR A 129 -5.27 -7.61 -12.43
C THR A 129 -4.91 -8.18 -13.79
N ASP A 130 -3.70 -7.96 -14.25
CA ASP A 130 -3.17 -8.60 -15.45
C ASP A 130 -3.10 -10.12 -15.28
N PHE A 131 -3.34 -10.87 -16.36
CA PHE A 131 -3.35 -12.34 -16.31
C PHE A 131 -2.01 -12.93 -15.89
N GLU A 132 -0.90 -12.37 -16.35
CA GLU A 132 0.43 -12.86 -15.99
C GLU A 132 0.74 -12.55 -14.51
N GLU A 133 0.38 -11.36 -14.02
CA GLU A 133 0.50 -11.05 -12.60
C GLU A 133 -0.33 -12.02 -11.75
N TYR A 134 -1.60 -12.26 -12.14
CA TYR A 134 -2.46 -13.22 -11.45
C TYR A 134 -1.85 -14.63 -11.42
N ARG A 135 -1.29 -15.09 -12.54
CA ARG A 135 -0.62 -16.38 -12.66
C ARG A 135 0.59 -16.48 -11.72
N LEU A 136 1.45 -15.44 -11.69
CA LEU A 136 2.64 -15.40 -10.84
C LEU A 136 2.28 -15.38 -9.35
N VAL A 137 1.27 -14.62 -8.95
CA VAL A 137 0.76 -14.59 -7.58
C VAL A 137 0.28 -15.98 -7.15
N ASN A 138 -0.54 -16.64 -7.98
CA ASN A 138 -1.03 -17.98 -7.67
C ASN A 138 0.08 -19.04 -7.68
N GLU A 139 1.07 -18.91 -8.53
CA GLU A 139 2.25 -19.80 -8.53
C GLU A 139 2.98 -19.77 -7.17
N LEU A 140 3.16 -18.59 -6.57
CA LEU A 140 3.72 -18.45 -5.22
C LEU A 140 2.78 -19.04 -4.15
N ILE A 141 1.48 -18.73 -4.22
CA ILE A 141 0.49 -19.22 -3.25
C ILE A 141 0.48 -20.75 -3.19
N LEU A 142 0.58 -21.42 -4.35
CA LEU A 142 0.59 -22.89 -4.45
C LEU A 142 1.85 -23.54 -3.85
N GLN A 143 2.91 -22.76 -3.56
CA GLN A 143 4.07 -23.23 -2.81
C GLN A 143 3.84 -23.16 -1.28
N GLY A 144 2.69 -22.63 -0.84
CA GLY A 144 2.39 -22.44 0.57
C GLY A 144 2.35 -23.75 1.36
N GLN A 145 3.05 -23.73 2.49
CA GLN A 145 3.06 -24.82 3.46
C GLN A 145 2.70 -24.27 4.85
N ALA A 146 1.84 -25.00 5.56
CA ALA A 146 1.52 -24.65 6.93
C ALA A 146 2.69 -25.06 7.83
N VAL A 147 3.37 -24.09 8.43
CA VAL A 147 4.40 -24.33 9.46
C VAL A 147 3.79 -24.44 10.84
N GLN A 148 2.62 -23.85 11.04
CA GLN A 148 1.73 -24.00 12.19
C GLN A 148 0.26 -23.96 11.69
N PRO A 149 -0.71 -24.38 12.49
CA PRO A 149 -2.12 -24.45 12.05
C PRO A 149 -2.68 -23.15 11.44
N SER A 150 -2.16 -22.00 11.85
CA SER A 150 -2.62 -20.68 11.37
C SER A 150 -1.53 -19.85 10.67
N ILE A 151 -0.34 -20.42 10.44
CA ILE A 151 0.79 -19.71 9.81
C ILE A 151 1.18 -20.46 8.54
N LEU A 152 1.14 -19.73 7.42
CA LEU A 152 1.49 -20.26 6.12
C LEU A 152 2.73 -19.55 5.56
N VAL A 153 3.72 -20.34 5.15
CA VAL A 153 4.93 -19.86 4.48
C VAL A 153 4.93 -20.39 3.06
N ALA A 154 4.97 -19.49 2.09
CA ALA A 154 5.13 -19.80 0.68
C ALA A 154 6.54 -19.43 0.24
N GLN A 155 7.33 -20.41 -0.12
CA GLN A 155 8.69 -20.22 -0.59
C GLN A 155 8.80 -20.64 -2.05
N ALA A 156 9.30 -19.76 -2.90
CA ALA A 156 9.59 -20.07 -4.30
C ALA A 156 10.62 -21.23 -4.36
N LYS A 157 10.41 -22.18 -5.28
CA LYS A 157 11.25 -23.39 -5.38
C LYS A 157 12.45 -23.25 -6.30
N ASP A 158 12.46 -22.21 -7.10
CA ASP A 158 13.40 -22.08 -8.20
C ASP A 158 14.15 -20.75 -8.16
N THR A 159 15.00 -20.54 -9.13
CA THR A 159 15.74 -19.28 -9.32
C THR A 159 14.95 -18.21 -10.07
N LYS A 160 13.64 -18.44 -10.28
CA LYS A 160 12.77 -17.49 -10.95
C LYS A 160 12.64 -16.22 -10.12
N GLU A 161 12.73 -15.10 -10.80
CA GLU A 161 12.59 -13.78 -10.19
C GLU A 161 11.14 -13.31 -10.27
N TYR A 162 10.71 -12.67 -9.19
CA TYR A 162 9.36 -12.12 -9.05
C TYR A 162 9.44 -10.63 -8.72
N ASP A 163 8.53 -9.85 -9.26
CA ASP A 163 8.37 -8.47 -8.80
C ASP A 163 7.95 -8.44 -7.32
N THR A 164 8.47 -7.49 -6.56
CA THR A 164 8.15 -7.33 -5.13
C THR A 164 6.65 -7.10 -4.89
N VAL A 165 5.95 -6.50 -5.86
CA VAL A 165 4.49 -6.35 -5.84
C VAL A 165 3.80 -7.71 -5.89
N VAL A 166 4.27 -8.64 -6.74
CA VAL A 166 3.74 -10.01 -6.84
C VAL A 166 3.93 -10.75 -5.52
N ILE A 167 5.14 -10.65 -4.92
CA ILE A 167 5.46 -11.27 -3.62
C ILE A 167 4.52 -10.74 -2.53
N SER A 168 4.29 -9.43 -2.49
CA SER A 168 3.40 -8.78 -1.54
C SER A 168 1.94 -9.17 -1.72
N LYS A 169 1.45 -9.21 -2.97
CA LYS A 169 0.07 -9.63 -3.28
C LYS A 169 -0.17 -11.09 -2.93
N ALA A 170 0.82 -11.96 -3.11
CA ALA A 170 0.72 -13.37 -2.68
C ALA A 170 0.56 -13.47 -1.16
N ALA A 171 1.34 -12.70 -0.37
CA ALA A 171 1.22 -12.66 1.07
C ALA A 171 -0.16 -12.14 1.53
N ASP A 172 -0.66 -11.05 0.93
CA ASP A 172 -1.99 -10.53 1.22
C ASP A 172 -3.11 -11.54 0.89
N THR A 173 -2.98 -12.25 -0.23
CA THR A 173 -3.96 -13.25 -0.67
C THR A 173 -3.98 -14.46 0.26
N ILE A 174 -2.82 -14.96 0.70
CA ILE A 174 -2.72 -16.05 1.68
C ILE A 174 -3.36 -15.62 3.00
N LEU A 175 -3.06 -14.41 3.50
CA LEU A 175 -3.63 -13.91 4.75
C LEU A 175 -5.16 -13.80 4.68
N ALA A 176 -5.74 -13.55 3.49
CA ALA A 176 -7.20 -13.48 3.32
C ALA A 176 -7.90 -14.85 3.46
N MET A 177 -7.16 -15.95 3.42
CA MET A 177 -7.74 -17.29 3.55
C MET A 177 -8.25 -17.54 4.96
N SER A 178 -9.27 -18.38 5.07
CA SER A 178 -9.87 -18.75 6.36
C SER A 178 -8.87 -19.52 7.23
N GLY A 179 -8.79 -19.16 8.50
CA GLY A 179 -7.92 -19.81 9.47
C GLY A 179 -6.46 -19.37 9.47
N ILE A 180 -6.05 -18.49 8.56
CA ILE A 180 -4.69 -17.96 8.53
C ILE A 180 -4.59 -16.67 9.36
N GLU A 181 -3.67 -16.65 10.31
CA GLU A 181 -3.33 -15.51 11.17
C GLU A 181 -2.05 -14.78 10.70
N ALA A 182 -1.14 -15.49 10.04
CA ALA A 182 0.03 -14.88 9.42
C ALA A 182 0.45 -15.63 8.14
N SER A 183 1.02 -14.87 7.21
CA SER A 183 1.54 -15.35 5.94
C SER A 183 2.92 -14.76 5.68
N PHE A 184 3.81 -15.59 5.15
CA PHE A 184 5.15 -15.21 4.72
C PHE A 184 5.35 -15.71 3.30
N VAL A 185 5.82 -14.84 2.42
CA VAL A 185 6.17 -15.21 1.04
C VAL A 185 7.62 -14.86 0.80
N ILE A 186 8.40 -15.85 0.41
CA ILE A 186 9.85 -15.77 0.23
C ILE A 186 10.15 -16.09 -1.24
N ALA A 187 10.72 -15.15 -1.96
CA ALA A 187 11.09 -15.32 -3.35
C ALA A 187 12.26 -14.42 -3.74
N LYS A 188 12.95 -14.78 -4.81
CA LYS A 188 13.97 -13.96 -5.42
C LYS A 188 13.30 -12.79 -6.14
N ASN A 189 13.76 -11.57 -5.88
CA ASN A 189 13.24 -10.37 -6.55
C ASN A 189 13.98 -10.12 -7.89
N SER A 190 13.48 -9.15 -8.66
CA SER A 190 14.05 -8.75 -9.96
C SER A 190 15.49 -8.20 -9.91
N GLN A 191 16.04 -7.98 -8.72
CA GLN A 191 17.42 -7.51 -8.52
C GLN A 191 18.35 -8.66 -8.10
N GLY A 192 17.80 -9.85 -7.96
CA GLY A 192 18.54 -11.05 -7.60
C GLY A 192 18.63 -11.32 -6.11
N ASP A 193 18.09 -10.45 -5.25
CA ASP A 193 18.06 -10.64 -3.79
C ASP A 193 16.83 -11.44 -3.36
N ILE A 194 16.89 -12.00 -2.17
CA ILE A 194 15.74 -12.64 -1.57
C ILE A 194 14.86 -11.60 -0.89
N SER A 195 13.61 -11.51 -1.31
CA SER A 195 12.60 -10.68 -0.69
C SER A 195 11.63 -11.54 0.12
N ILE A 196 11.35 -11.08 1.34
CA ILE A 196 10.35 -11.68 2.23
C ILE A 196 9.25 -10.66 2.43
N SER A 197 8.02 -11.04 2.15
CA SER A 197 6.83 -10.25 2.46
C SER A 197 6.04 -10.95 3.55
N ALA A 198 5.79 -10.27 4.66
CA ALA A 198 5.12 -10.81 5.82
C ALA A 198 3.84 -10.03 6.12
N ARG A 199 2.78 -10.75 6.41
CA ARG A 199 1.47 -10.20 6.77
C ARG A 199 0.92 -10.93 7.99
N SER A 200 0.18 -10.20 8.83
CA SER A 200 -0.53 -10.83 9.95
C SER A 200 -1.85 -10.11 10.25
N ARG A 201 -2.72 -10.75 11.00
CA ARG A 201 -3.96 -10.12 11.51
C ARG A 201 -3.67 -9.35 12.79
N SER A 202 -3.75 -9.97 13.96
CA SER A 202 -3.65 -9.26 15.25
C SER A 202 -2.79 -9.92 16.31
N LYS A 203 -2.42 -11.19 16.12
CA LYS A 203 -1.74 -11.98 17.16
C LYS A 203 -0.23 -12.05 16.99
N ILE A 204 0.24 -11.88 15.77
CA ILE A 204 1.65 -12.07 15.41
C ILE A 204 2.23 -10.74 14.97
N ASN A 205 3.32 -10.31 15.61
CA ASN A 205 4.03 -9.09 15.24
C ASN A 205 5.07 -9.42 14.16
N VAL A 206 4.67 -9.31 12.88
CA VAL A 206 5.58 -9.57 11.76
C VAL A 206 6.68 -8.51 11.61
N GLN A 207 6.49 -7.31 12.16
CA GLN A 207 7.51 -6.27 12.16
C GLN A 207 8.77 -6.74 12.88
N ARG A 208 8.62 -7.26 14.10
CA ARG A 208 9.77 -7.74 14.90
C ARG A 208 10.52 -8.88 14.20
N ILE A 209 9.78 -9.78 13.55
CA ILE A 209 10.38 -10.88 12.80
C ILE A 209 11.21 -10.34 11.63
N MET A 210 10.67 -9.38 10.89
CA MET A 210 11.39 -8.79 9.75
C MET A 210 12.57 -7.91 10.18
N GLU A 211 12.47 -7.21 11.32
CA GLU A 211 13.57 -6.42 11.89
C GLU A 211 14.79 -7.30 12.26
N GLU A 212 14.58 -8.51 12.75
CA GLU A 212 15.66 -9.47 13.03
C GLU A 212 16.35 -9.95 11.74
N LEU A 213 15.64 -9.91 10.62
CA LEU A 213 16.18 -10.22 9.29
C LEU A 213 16.74 -8.96 8.57
N GLY A 214 16.94 -7.86 9.30
CA GLY A 214 17.44 -6.61 8.72
C GLY A 214 16.41 -5.82 7.91
N GLY A 215 15.14 -6.20 7.98
CA GLY A 215 14.02 -5.53 7.32
C GLY A 215 13.28 -4.57 8.26
N GLY A 216 11.97 -4.39 8.02
CA GLY A 216 11.12 -3.53 8.84
C GLY A 216 9.68 -3.49 8.36
N GLY A 217 8.91 -2.59 8.95
CA GLY A 217 7.50 -2.40 8.59
C GLY A 217 6.65 -1.97 9.78
N HIS A 218 5.46 -2.54 9.85
CA HIS A 218 4.49 -2.34 10.92
C HIS A 218 4.07 -3.67 11.51
N PHE A 219 3.37 -3.64 12.64
CA PHE A 219 2.94 -4.83 13.39
C PHE A 219 2.39 -5.94 12.49
N ASN A 220 1.51 -5.62 11.55
CA ASN A 220 0.79 -6.57 10.71
C ASN A 220 1.17 -6.54 9.23
N LEU A 221 2.15 -5.74 8.84
CA LEU A 221 2.68 -5.63 7.48
C LEU A 221 4.17 -5.29 7.56
N ALA A 222 5.04 -6.20 7.13
CA ALA A 222 6.46 -5.99 7.16
C ALA A 222 7.15 -6.73 6.02
N ALA A 223 8.40 -6.36 5.74
CA ALA A 223 9.19 -6.98 4.70
C ALA A 223 10.67 -6.99 5.07
N ALA A 224 11.42 -7.92 4.52
CA ALA A 224 12.87 -7.96 4.59
C ALA A 224 13.46 -8.22 3.20
N ARG A 225 14.68 -7.75 3.00
CA ARG A 225 15.47 -8.02 1.80
C ARG A 225 16.82 -8.57 2.24
N LEU A 226 17.14 -9.76 1.79
CA LEU A 226 18.37 -10.46 2.14
C LEU A 226 19.27 -10.52 0.91
N THR A 227 20.44 -9.93 1.05
CA THR A 227 21.52 -10.04 0.07
C THR A 227 22.43 -11.21 0.48
N ASP A 228 23.06 -11.87 -0.48
CA ASP A 228 24.03 -12.95 -0.25
C ASP A 228 23.48 -14.20 0.47
N MET A 229 22.17 -14.46 0.39
CA MET A 229 21.53 -15.65 0.91
C MET A 229 20.86 -16.48 -0.19
N THR A 230 20.75 -17.79 0.04
CA THR A 230 19.94 -18.67 -0.80
C THR A 230 18.49 -18.69 -0.30
N LEU A 231 17.56 -19.08 -1.18
CA LEU A 231 16.14 -19.25 -0.81
C LEU A 231 15.98 -20.24 0.35
N GLN A 232 16.81 -21.30 0.40
CA GLN A 232 16.72 -22.32 1.44
C GLN A 232 17.16 -21.77 2.81
N GLU A 233 18.27 -21.03 2.86
CA GLU A 233 18.75 -20.39 4.08
C GLU A 233 17.73 -19.35 4.61
N ALA A 234 17.15 -18.53 3.73
CA ALA A 234 16.12 -17.57 4.09
C ALA A 234 14.84 -18.22 4.63
N GLY A 235 14.44 -19.35 4.06
CA GLY A 235 13.33 -20.17 4.54
C GLY A 235 13.59 -20.77 5.91
N ASP A 236 14.77 -21.33 6.11
CA ASP A 236 15.18 -21.91 7.38
C ASP A 236 15.28 -20.86 8.49
N GLU A 237 15.82 -19.67 8.21
CA GLU A 237 15.89 -18.60 9.20
C GLU A 237 14.51 -18.02 9.55
N SER A 238 13.64 -17.82 8.58
CA SER A 238 12.28 -17.33 8.83
C SER A 238 11.43 -18.31 9.64
N THR A 239 11.74 -19.61 9.59
CA THR A 239 11.01 -20.65 10.33
C THR A 239 11.67 -21.03 11.67
N LYS A 240 12.95 -20.78 11.86
CA LYS A 240 13.67 -21.05 13.13
C LYS A 240 13.36 -20.02 14.23
N ASN A 241 12.73 -18.93 13.90
CA ASN A 241 12.53 -17.86 14.85
C ASN A 241 11.52 -18.27 15.94
N ARG A 242 11.89 -18.05 17.21
CA ARG A 242 11.12 -18.41 18.44
C ARG A 242 9.76 -17.69 18.57
N TYR A 243 9.28 -17.05 17.52
CA TYR A 243 8.02 -16.30 17.47
C TYR A 243 6.88 -17.04 16.77
N PHE A 244 7.12 -18.26 16.32
CA PHE A 244 6.09 -19.18 15.83
C PHE A 244 5.68 -20.16 16.91
#